data_f947c91ef0f4b6c9fd2cf055f22ce06f
#
_entry.id   f947c91ef0f4b6c9fd2cf055f22ce06f
#
_cell.length_a   1.000
_cell.length_b   1.000
_cell.length_c   1.000
_cell.angle_alpha   90.00
_cell.angle_beta   90.00
_cell.angle_gamma   90.00
#
_symmetry.space_group_name_H-M   'P 1'
#
loop_
_entity.id
_entity.type
_entity.pdbx_description
1 polymer ?
#
loop_
_entity_poly.entity_id
_entity_poly.type
_entity_poly.pdbx_seq_one_letter_code
_entity_poly.pdbx_strand_id
1 'polypeptide(L)'
;MHGFVENKELVIADVDKALREPTDKRIFVISKAMRAGYTVDQIHELTKIDKWFLQKLQNIMNTSKELHEWGNNHKQMADMPVDLLRKAKVQGFTDFQIARAIGFDGDMEEGSLYVRTHRKQAGILPVVKQIDTLAAEYPAQTNYLYLTYSGVANDVKYLGDHKSIVVLGSGAYRIGSSVEFDWCGVQALQTIRKEGYRSVMTVSYTHLRAHETSAHLV
;
A
#
# COMPACT_ATOMS: atom_id res chain seq x y z
N MET A 1 1.20 2.44 8.03
CA MET A 1 1.80 3.65 7.44
C MET A 1 0.69 4.57 6.99
N HIS A 2 0.71 5.82 7.42
CA HIS A 2 -0.36 6.77 7.13
C HIS A 2 -0.05 7.67 5.92
N GLY A 3 0.78 7.21 4.99
CA GLY A 3 1.18 7.95 3.79
C GLY A 3 1.98 9.21 4.13
N PHE A 4 1.78 10.24 3.33
CA PHE A 4 2.40 11.56 3.47
C PHE A 4 1.76 12.44 4.55
N VAL A 5 1.05 11.84 5.51
CA VAL A 5 0.38 12.56 6.61
C VAL A 5 1.40 12.88 7.69
N GLU A 6 1.32 14.09 8.25
CA GLU A 6 2.17 14.51 9.35
C GLU A 6 2.09 13.53 10.53
N ASN A 7 3.24 13.08 10.96
CA ASN A 7 3.36 12.47 12.27
C ASN A 7 3.27 13.60 13.31
N LYS A 8 2.24 13.57 14.15
CA LYS A 8 2.02 14.58 15.21
C LYS A 8 3.20 14.67 16.19
N GLU A 9 4.01 13.61 16.28
CA GLU A 9 5.20 13.55 17.13
C GLU A 9 6.42 14.22 16.49
N LEU A 10 6.37 14.54 15.20
CA LEU A 10 7.49 15.17 14.50
C LEU A 10 7.44 16.69 14.65
N VAL A 11 8.01 17.20 15.71
CA VAL A 11 8.22 18.65 15.90
C VAL A 11 9.41 19.08 15.06
N ILE A 12 9.16 19.86 14.01
CA ILE A 12 10.19 20.45 13.15
C ILE A 12 10.24 21.94 13.48
N ALA A 13 11.26 22.35 14.19
CA ALA A 13 11.45 23.75 14.59
C ALA A 13 11.99 24.60 13.41
N ASP A 14 12.90 24.03 12.62
CA ASP A 14 13.53 24.66 11.46
C ASP A 14 13.44 23.73 10.24
N VAL A 15 12.58 24.10 9.29
CA VAL A 15 12.33 23.32 8.09
C VAL A 15 13.53 23.30 7.17
N ASP A 16 14.22 24.43 7.01
CA ASP A 16 15.37 24.56 6.11
C ASP A 16 16.54 23.70 6.58
N LYS A 17 16.82 23.72 7.88
CA LYS A 17 17.84 22.86 8.48
C LYS A 17 17.49 21.40 8.31
N ALA A 18 16.24 21.03 8.63
CA ALA A 18 15.78 19.66 8.53
C ALA A 18 15.73 19.12 7.07
N LEU A 19 15.59 20.00 6.07
CA LEU A 19 15.71 19.63 4.66
C LEU A 19 17.18 19.39 4.26
N ARG A 20 18.14 20.15 4.80
CA ARG A 20 19.56 19.95 4.51
C ARG A 20 20.12 18.68 5.13
N GLU A 21 19.66 18.32 6.32
CA GLU A 21 20.13 17.13 7.04
C GLU A 21 19.46 15.86 6.51
N PRO A 22 20.21 14.86 5.98
CA PRO A 22 19.65 13.61 5.47
C PRO A 22 19.31 12.65 6.61
N THR A 23 18.06 12.69 7.06
CA THR A 23 17.53 11.79 8.08
C THR A 23 16.45 10.86 7.52
N ASP A 24 16.11 9.79 8.24
CA ASP A 24 14.99 8.89 7.94
C ASP A 24 13.62 9.62 7.92
N LYS A 25 13.55 10.78 8.58
CA LYS A 25 12.34 11.61 8.68
C LYS A 25 12.22 12.64 7.56
N ARG A 26 13.26 12.80 6.73
CA ARG A 26 13.35 13.85 5.70
C ARG A 26 12.15 13.87 4.75
N ILE A 27 11.57 12.71 4.42
CA ILE A 27 10.38 12.64 3.56
C ILE A 27 9.18 13.37 4.17
N PHE A 28 9.00 13.32 5.47
CA PHE A 28 7.93 14.05 6.18
C PHE A 28 8.23 15.56 6.24
N VAL A 29 9.51 15.93 6.34
CA VAL A 29 9.95 17.32 6.26
C VAL A 29 9.62 17.91 4.89
N ILE A 30 9.89 17.16 3.80
CA ILE A 30 9.53 17.55 2.43
C ILE A 30 8.01 17.77 2.31
N SER A 31 7.21 16.85 2.86
CA SER A 31 5.75 17.01 2.87
C SER A 31 5.32 18.29 3.60
N LYS A 32 5.92 18.58 4.76
CA LYS A 32 5.66 19.80 5.52
C LYS A 32 6.05 21.08 4.75
N ALA A 33 7.24 21.06 4.11
CA ALA A 33 7.72 22.17 3.29
C ALA A 33 6.76 22.45 2.11
N MET A 34 6.33 21.41 1.38
CA MET A 34 5.38 21.53 0.28
C MET A 34 4.05 22.14 0.74
N ARG A 35 3.55 21.74 1.92
CA ARG A 35 2.33 22.32 2.51
C ARG A 35 2.52 23.77 2.91
N ALA A 36 3.74 24.14 3.34
CA ALA A 36 4.10 25.50 3.68
C ALA A 36 4.36 26.39 2.43
N GLY A 37 4.23 25.83 1.22
CA GLY A 37 4.36 26.57 -0.04
C GLY A 37 5.77 26.59 -0.65
N TYR A 38 6.70 25.76 -0.14
CA TYR A 38 8.01 25.62 -0.78
C TYR A 38 7.86 25.01 -2.18
N THR A 39 8.55 25.60 -3.13
CA THR A 39 8.59 25.09 -4.50
C THR A 39 9.51 23.88 -4.62
N VAL A 40 9.32 23.09 -5.67
CA VAL A 40 10.23 21.97 -6.01
C VAL A 40 11.66 22.44 -6.14
N ASP A 41 11.89 23.64 -6.71
CA ASP A 41 13.22 24.21 -6.88
C ASP A 41 13.89 24.56 -5.54
N GLN A 42 13.15 25.19 -4.63
CA GLN A 42 13.64 25.50 -3.28
C GLN A 42 14.00 24.23 -2.49
N ILE A 43 13.13 23.20 -2.57
CA ILE A 43 13.38 21.91 -1.89
C ILE A 43 14.59 21.22 -2.54
N HIS A 44 14.73 21.26 -3.85
CA HIS A 44 15.90 20.73 -4.56
C HIS A 44 17.19 21.40 -4.09
N GLU A 45 17.21 22.73 -4.02
CA GLU A 45 18.41 23.48 -3.57
C GLU A 45 18.83 23.12 -2.15
N LEU A 46 17.89 22.88 -1.25
CA LEU A 46 18.17 22.52 0.13
C LEU A 46 18.56 21.03 0.30
N THR A 47 17.88 20.13 -0.44
CA THR A 47 18.03 18.69 -0.27
C THR A 47 18.99 18.04 -1.23
N LYS A 48 19.24 18.65 -2.40
CA LYS A 48 19.91 18.09 -3.58
C LYS A 48 19.25 16.82 -4.13
N ILE A 49 18.00 16.55 -3.74
CA ILE A 49 17.18 15.48 -4.32
C ILE A 49 16.76 15.91 -5.73
N ASP A 50 16.85 15.01 -6.70
CA ASP A 50 16.47 15.30 -8.08
C ASP A 50 15.01 15.78 -8.18
N LYS A 51 14.78 16.79 -9.01
CA LYS A 51 13.48 17.44 -9.19
C LYS A 51 12.41 16.48 -9.68
N TRP A 52 12.77 15.43 -10.43
CA TRP A 52 11.82 14.42 -10.88
C TRP A 52 11.13 13.70 -9.70
N PHE A 53 11.91 13.31 -8.69
CA PHE A 53 11.33 12.68 -7.47
C PHE A 53 10.48 13.68 -6.69
N LEU A 54 10.95 14.90 -6.52
CA LEU A 54 10.20 15.96 -5.84
C LEU A 54 8.88 16.29 -6.55
N GLN A 55 8.88 16.29 -7.88
CA GLN A 55 7.67 16.47 -8.67
C GLN A 55 6.66 15.33 -8.45
N LYS A 56 7.12 14.07 -8.30
CA LYS A 56 6.23 12.95 -7.97
C LYS A 56 5.60 13.11 -6.59
N LEU A 57 6.37 13.58 -5.62
CA LEU A 57 5.86 13.89 -4.28
C LEU A 57 4.86 15.06 -4.32
N GLN A 58 5.14 16.10 -5.10
CA GLN A 58 4.23 17.22 -5.30
C GLN A 58 2.89 16.76 -5.90
N ASN A 59 2.90 15.81 -6.83
CA ASN A 59 1.67 15.26 -7.40
C ASN A 59 0.79 14.59 -6.34
N ILE A 60 1.41 13.86 -5.39
CA ILE A 60 0.68 13.25 -4.26
C ILE A 60 0.08 14.34 -3.37
N MET A 61 0.84 15.42 -3.09
CA MET A 61 0.36 16.56 -2.29
C MET A 61 -0.82 17.27 -2.97
N ASN A 62 -0.73 17.48 -4.28
CA ASN A 62 -1.81 18.09 -5.06
C ASN A 62 -3.09 17.24 -5.00
N THR A 63 -2.97 15.92 -5.17
CA THR A 63 -4.14 15.03 -5.06
C THR A 63 -4.72 15.02 -3.65
N SER A 64 -3.87 15.06 -2.62
CA SER A 64 -4.35 15.22 -1.24
C SER A 64 -5.16 16.50 -1.06
N LYS A 65 -4.69 17.60 -1.64
CA LYS A 65 -5.39 18.89 -1.61
C LYS A 65 -6.73 18.82 -2.36
N GLU A 66 -6.74 18.24 -3.56
CA GLU A 66 -7.97 18.04 -4.35
C GLU A 66 -9.02 17.23 -3.58
N LEU A 67 -8.60 16.16 -2.88
CA LEU A 67 -9.48 15.36 -2.05
C LEU A 67 -10.10 16.16 -0.90
N HIS A 68 -9.30 16.97 -0.20
CA HIS A 68 -9.80 17.83 0.87
C HIS A 68 -10.73 18.93 0.35
N GLU A 69 -10.39 19.58 -0.76
CA GLU A 69 -11.22 20.60 -1.39
C GLU A 69 -12.56 20.01 -1.84
N TRP A 70 -12.52 18.81 -2.41
CA TRP A 70 -13.74 18.11 -2.80
C TRP A 70 -14.61 17.80 -1.57
N GLY A 71 -14.03 17.24 -0.49
CA GLY A 71 -14.74 16.90 0.74
C GLY A 71 -15.38 18.11 1.43
N ASN A 72 -14.71 19.26 1.42
CA ASN A 72 -15.24 20.50 1.99
C ASN A 72 -16.48 21.03 1.25
N ASN A 73 -16.57 20.73 -0.05
CA ASN A 73 -17.65 21.23 -0.91
C ASN A 73 -18.81 20.24 -1.11
N HIS A 74 -18.62 18.96 -0.75
CA HIS A 74 -19.58 17.89 -1.02
C HIS A 74 -19.85 17.09 0.25
N LYS A 75 -21.12 16.86 0.54
CA LYS A 75 -21.55 16.11 1.74
C LYS A 75 -21.75 14.61 1.50
N GLN A 76 -21.86 14.20 0.23
CA GLN A 76 -22.14 12.80 -0.13
C GLN A 76 -21.04 12.28 -1.03
N MET A 77 -20.43 11.21 -0.60
CA MET A 77 -19.36 10.55 -1.36
C MET A 77 -19.84 9.91 -2.67
N ALA A 78 -21.14 9.64 -2.79
CA ALA A 78 -21.74 9.11 -4.01
C ALA A 78 -21.45 9.99 -5.25
N ASP A 79 -21.25 11.28 -5.04
CA ASP A 79 -20.97 12.26 -6.10
C ASP A 79 -19.48 12.38 -6.43
N MET A 80 -18.61 11.57 -5.79
CA MET A 80 -17.18 11.67 -6.01
C MET A 80 -16.81 11.32 -7.46
N PRO A 81 -16.08 12.21 -8.17
CA PRO A 81 -15.65 11.92 -9.53
C PRO A 81 -14.78 10.67 -9.58
N VAL A 82 -15.16 9.74 -10.46
CA VAL A 82 -14.45 8.47 -10.64
C VAL A 82 -12.98 8.70 -10.98
N ASP A 83 -12.67 9.74 -11.74
CA ASP A 83 -11.30 10.08 -12.13
C ASP A 83 -10.46 10.54 -10.94
N LEU A 84 -11.02 11.34 -10.01
CA LEU A 84 -10.33 11.72 -8.79
C LEU A 84 -10.06 10.51 -7.90
N LEU A 85 -11.05 9.63 -7.76
CA LEU A 85 -10.91 8.39 -7.00
C LEU A 85 -9.85 7.47 -7.61
N ARG A 86 -9.86 7.30 -8.94
CA ARG A 86 -8.84 6.53 -9.67
C ARG A 86 -7.46 7.13 -9.50
N LYS A 87 -7.31 8.44 -9.67
CA LYS A 87 -6.07 9.18 -9.47
C LYS A 87 -5.50 8.96 -8.08
N ALA A 88 -6.34 9.06 -7.04
CA ALA A 88 -5.94 8.80 -5.67
C ALA A 88 -5.46 7.35 -5.47
N LYS A 89 -6.18 6.36 -6.01
CA LYS A 89 -5.76 4.95 -5.90
C LYS A 89 -4.45 4.68 -6.62
N VAL A 90 -4.25 5.21 -7.81
CA VAL A 90 -2.99 5.07 -8.58
C VAL A 90 -1.82 5.69 -7.83
N GLN A 91 -2.03 6.79 -7.12
CA GLN A 91 -0.98 7.45 -6.31
C GLN A 91 -0.78 6.82 -4.92
N GLY A 92 -1.48 5.72 -4.62
CA GLY A 92 -1.24 4.92 -3.43
C GLY A 92 -2.07 5.32 -2.20
N PHE A 93 -3.08 6.19 -2.34
CA PHE A 93 -3.98 6.48 -1.24
C PHE A 93 -4.80 5.25 -0.85
N THR A 94 -4.81 4.91 0.43
CA THR A 94 -5.68 3.86 0.96
C THR A 94 -7.13 4.33 1.01
N ASP A 95 -8.07 3.39 1.06
CA ASP A 95 -9.49 3.73 1.17
C ASP A 95 -9.76 4.53 2.47
N PHE A 96 -9.04 4.19 3.55
CA PHE A 96 -9.06 4.95 4.81
C PHE A 96 -8.56 6.40 4.66
N GLN A 97 -7.44 6.60 3.93
CA GLN A 97 -6.89 7.94 3.72
C GLN A 97 -7.82 8.81 2.88
N ILE A 98 -8.49 8.21 1.89
CA ILE A 98 -9.49 8.91 1.08
C ILE A 98 -10.68 9.30 1.95
N ALA A 99 -11.26 8.37 2.73
CA ALA A 99 -12.36 8.67 3.65
C ALA A 99 -12.02 9.81 4.60
N ARG A 100 -10.82 9.79 5.18
CA ARG A 100 -10.33 10.84 6.06
C ARG A 100 -10.14 12.18 5.35
N ALA A 101 -9.58 12.16 4.13
CA ALA A 101 -9.30 13.39 3.38
C ALA A 101 -10.58 14.12 2.97
N ILE A 102 -11.64 13.39 2.66
CA ILE A 102 -12.94 13.96 2.31
C ILE A 102 -13.78 14.33 3.53
N GLY A 103 -13.28 14.10 4.76
CA GLY A 103 -14.01 14.45 5.98
C GLY A 103 -15.24 13.56 6.21
N PHE A 104 -15.13 12.25 5.98
CA PHE A 104 -16.22 11.31 6.24
C PHE A 104 -16.71 11.47 7.69
N ASP A 105 -18.02 11.71 7.86
CA ASP A 105 -18.66 11.87 9.17
C ASP A 105 -19.11 10.50 9.67
N GLY A 106 -18.45 9.98 10.70
CA GLY A 106 -18.71 8.69 11.27
C GLY A 106 -17.44 7.89 11.58
N ASP A 107 -17.61 6.58 11.77
CA ASP A 107 -16.47 5.70 12.01
C ASP A 107 -15.60 5.56 10.76
N MET A 108 -14.27 5.63 10.96
CA MET A 108 -13.31 5.57 9.87
C MET A 108 -13.25 4.19 9.19
N GLU A 109 -13.63 3.12 9.87
CA GLU A 109 -13.73 1.79 9.28
C GLU A 109 -14.92 1.73 8.32
N GLU A 110 -16.07 2.30 8.71
CA GLU A 110 -17.23 2.44 7.84
C GLU A 110 -16.92 3.34 6.64
N GLY A 111 -16.24 4.46 6.85
CA GLY A 111 -15.76 5.33 5.78
C GLY A 111 -14.85 4.60 4.78
N SER A 112 -13.92 3.80 5.27
CA SER A 112 -13.05 2.98 4.42
C SER A 112 -13.83 1.93 3.62
N LEU A 113 -14.81 1.28 4.25
CA LEU A 113 -15.68 0.30 3.58
C LEU A 113 -16.54 0.95 2.51
N TYR A 114 -17.03 2.16 2.78
CA TYR A 114 -17.81 2.93 1.84
C TYR A 114 -16.99 3.31 0.60
N VAL A 115 -15.78 3.86 0.79
CA VAL A 115 -14.83 4.14 -0.32
C VAL A 115 -14.55 2.89 -1.13
N ARG A 116 -14.29 1.76 -0.44
CA ARG A 116 -14.04 0.48 -1.09
C ARG A 116 -15.21 0.03 -1.95
N THR A 117 -16.43 0.13 -1.44
CA THR A 117 -17.64 -0.27 -2.15
C THR A 117 -17.82 0.60 -3.40
N HIS A 118 -17.71 1.91 -3.24
CA HIS A 118 -17.85 2.87 -4.34
C HIS A 118 -16.81 2.64 -5.45
N ARG A 119 -15.52 2.49 -5.11
CA ARG A 119 -14.49 2.23 -6.12
C ARG A 119 -14.67 0.90 -6.85
N LYS A 120 -15.18 -0.13 -6.15
CA LYS A 120 -15.48 -1.43 -6.78
C LYS A 120 -16.62 -1.31 -7.78
N GLN A 121 -17.69 -0.57 -7.45
CA GLN A 121 -18.79 -0.26 -8.36
C GLN A 121 -18.32 0.53 -9.58
N ALA A 122 -17.37 1.44 -9.40
CA ALA A 122 -16.75 2.21 -10.47
C ALA A 122 -15.68 1.42 -11.27
N GLY A 123 -15.49 0.11 -10.98
CA GLY A 123 -14.52 -0.72 -11.69
C GLY A 123 -13.05 -0.39 -11.36
N ILE A 124 -12.79 0.30 -10.23
CA ILE A 124 -11.43 0.60 -9.78
C ILE A 124 -10.95 -0.54 -8.90
N LEU A 125 -10.31 -1.51 -9.52
CA LEU A 125 -9.76 -2.71 -8.88
C LEU A 125 -8.24 -2.75 -9.07
N PRO A 126 -7.49 -3.25 -8.07
CA PRO A 126 -6.07 -3.49 -8.27
C PRO A 126 -5.87 -4.69 -9.19
N VAL A 127 -4.74 -4.72 -9.86
CA VAL A 127 -4.27 -5.85 -10.64
C VAL A 127 -3.04 -6.47 -9.98
N VAL A 128 -2.86 -7.77 -10.20
CA VAL A 128 -1.68 -8.51 -9.72
C VAL A 128 -0.63 -8.48 -10.81
N LYS A 129 0.55 -7.99 -10.47
CA LYS A 129 1.71 -7.95 -11.34
C LYS A 129 2.80 -8.86 -10.79
N GLN A 130 3.55 -9.49 -11.69
CA GLN A 130 4.70 -10.30 -11.37
C GLN A 130 5.98 -9.46 -11.46
N ILE A 131 6.88 -9.64 -10.51
CA ILE A 131 8.18 -8.99 -10.56
C ILE A 131 9.08 -9.78 -11.51
N ASP A 132 9.57 -9.08 -12.55
CA ASP A 132 10.59 -9.61 -13.41
C ASP A 132 11.97 -9.57 -12.72
N THR A 133 12.57 -10.72 -12.51
CA THR A 133 13.87 -10.86 -11.86
C THR A 133 15.01 -11.13 -12.84
N LEU A 134 14.69 -11.18 -14.15
CA LEU A 134 15.61 -11.59 -15.21
C LEU A 134 15.78 -10.52 -16.30
N ALA A 135 15.47 -9.27 -15.99
CA ALA A 135 15.61 -8.12 -16.89
C ALA A 135 14.98 -8.32 -18.28
N ALA A 136 13.87 -9.04 -18.35
CA ALA A 136 13.15 -9.44 -19.56
C ALA A 136 13.95 -10.32 -20.54
N GLU A 137 15.10 -10.83 -20.14
CA GLU A 137 15.89 -11.77 -20.96
C GLU A 137 15.25 -13.15 -21.04
N TYR A 138 14.59 -13.57 -19.96
CA TYR A 138 13.78 -14.80 -19.89
C TYR A 138 12.47 -14.54 -19.16
N PRO A 139 11.40 -15.33 -19.46
CA PRO A 139 10.17 -15.26 -18.69
C PRO A 139 10.45 -15.54 -17.21
N ALA A 140 10.06 -14.61 -16.34
CA ALA A 140 10.19 -14.79 -14.90
C ALA A 140 9.28 -15.92 -14.43
N GLN A 141 9.84 -16.93 -13.78
CA GLN A 141 9.13 -18.08 -13.21
C GLN A 141 8.94 -17.93 -11.69
N THR A 142 9.29 -16.76 -11.13
CA THR A 142 9.20 -16.48 -9.71
C THR A 142 7.79 -16.09 -9.31
N ASN A 143 7.36 -16.47 -8.12
CA ASN A 143 6.08 -16.08 -7.55
C ASN A 143 6.17 -14.77 -6.75
N TYR A 144 7.04 -13.85 -7.13
CA TYR A 144 7.10 -12.52 -6.56
C TYR A 144 6.02 -11.64 -7.19
N LEU A 145 4.97 -11.38 -6.43
CA LEU A 145 3.78 -10.70 -6.89
C LEU A 145 3.55 -9.43 -6.08
N TYR A 146 2.91 -8.44 -6.71
CA TYR A 146 2.45 -7.24 -6.03
C TYR A 146 1.12 -6.78 -6.60
N LEU A 147 0.36 -6.05 -5.79
CA LEU A 147 -0.90 -5.43 -6.17
C LEU A 147 -0.68 -3.97 -6.52
N THR A 148 -1.22 -3.53 -7.64
CA THR A 148 -1.13 -2.15 -8.09
C THR A 148 -2.41 -1.67 -8.78
N TYR A 149 -2.70 -0.38 -8.65
CA TYR A 149 -3.76 0.28 -9.42
C TYR A 149 -3.23 0.92 -10.72
N SER A 150 -1.92 0.88 -10.95
CA SER A 150 -1.29 1.43 -12.16
C SER A 150 -1.24 0.45 -13.32
N GLY A 151 -1.61 -0.81 -13.10
CA GLY A 151 -1.63 -1.84 -14.15
C GLY A 151 -2.96 -1.90 -14.88
N VAL A 152 -2.93 -2.42 -16.11
CA VAL A 152 -4.13 -2.60 -16.95
C VAL A 152 -4.71 -4.01 -16.80
N ALA A 153 -3.86 -5.02 -16.64
CA ALA A 153 -4.26 -6.43 -16.58
C ALA A 153 -3.42 -7.21 -15.57
N ASN A 154 -3.96 -8.35 -15.11
CA ASN A 154 -3.24 -9.28 -14.27
C ASN A 154 -2.20 -10.05 -15.08
N ASP A 155 -1.00 -10.24 -14.53
CA ASP A 155 0.02 -11.14 -15.08
C ASP A 155 -0.24 -12.61 -14.69
N VAL A 156 -1.04 -12.82 -13.65
CA VAL A 156 -1.36 -14.14 -13.11
C VAL A 156 -2.78 -14.52 -13.52
N LYS A 157 -2.92 -15.74 -14.03
CA LYS A 157 -4.24 -16.31 -14.31
C LYS A 157 -4.81 -16.92 -13.03
N TYR A 158 -6.00 -16.50 -12.65
CA TYR A 158 -6.70 -17.09 -11.53
C TYR A 158 -7.29 -18.45 -11.94
N LEU A 159 -7.09 -19.45 -11.12
CA LEU A 159 -7.73 -20.75 -11.27
C LEU A 159 -9.13 -20.65 -10.68
N GLY A 160 -10.13 -20.36 -11.53
CA GLY A 160 -11.49 -19.97 -11.12
C GLY A 160 -12.34 -21.07 -10.49
N ASP A 161 -12.01 -22.35 -10.69
CA ASP A 161 -12.92 -23.45 -10.41
C ASP A 161 -12.63 -24.24 -9.14
N HIS A 162 -11.63 -23.85 -8.36
CA HIS A 162 -11.27 -24.59 -7.16
C HIS A 162 -11.80 -23.90 -5.91
N LYS A 163 -12.54 -24.65 -5.10
CA LYS A 163 -12.85 -24.26 -3.74
C LYS A 163 -11.55 -24.23 -2.95
N SER A 164 -11.10 -23.02 -2.63
CA SER A 164 -9.86 -22.79 -1.89
C SER A 164 -10.16 -22.34 -0.47
N ILE A 165 -9.45 -22.90 0.49
CA ILE A 165 -9.49 -22.48 1.89
C ILE A 165 -8.15 -21.85 2.24
N VAL A 166 -8.19 -20.61 2.74
CA VAL A 166 -7.00 -19.89 3.17
C VAL A 166 -6.77 -20.12 4.64
N VAL A 167 -5.60 -20.62 4.99
CA VAL A 167 -5.13 -20.72 6.37
C VAL A 167 -4.28 -19.49 6.65
N LEU A 168 -4.72 -18.68 7.61
CA LEU A 168 -3.94 -17.55 8.08
C LEU A 168 -2.85 -18.07 9.01
N GLY A 169 -1.64 -18.18 8.50
CA GLY A 169 -0.46 -18.45 9.30
C GLY A 169 -0.18 -17.27 10.23
N SER A 170 0.45 -17.57 11.33
CA SER A 170 0.85 -16.53 12.25
C SER A 170 1.95 -15.68 11.63
N GLY A 171 1.87 -14.37 11.85
CA GLY A 171 2.88 -13.42 11.40
C GLY A 171 4.24 -13.72 12.01
N ALA A 172 5.22 -12.86 11.74
CA ALA A 172 6.59 -13.01 12.19
C ALA A 172 6.68 -13.25 13.69
N TYR A 173 7.00 -14.46 14.06
CA TYR A 173 7.36 -14.82 15.42
C TYR A 173 8.84 -14.56 15.67
N ARG A 174 9.14 -14.28 16.91
CA ARG A 174 10.52 -14.25 17.36
C ARG A 174 11.15 -15.62 17.17
N ILE A 175 12.42 -15.67 16.84
CA ILE A 175 13.20 -16.90 16.87
C ILE A 175 12.98 -17.59 18.22
N GLY A 176 12.52 -18.83 18.20
CA GLY A 176 12.24 -19.61 19.43
C GLY A 176 10.82 -19.48 19.97
N SER A 177 9.89 -18.75 19.32
CA SER A 177 8.48 -18.78 19.70
C SER A 177 7.66 -19.57 18.69
N SER A 178 7.03 -20.61 19.22
CA SER A 178 5.84 -21.28 18.69
C SER A 178 5.97 -22.08 17.40
N VAL A 179 6.80 -23.11 17.46
CA VAL A 179 6.69 -24.29 16.57
C VAL A 179 5.26 -24.85 16.53
N GLU A 180 4.49 -24.68 17.61
CA GLU A 180 3.11 -25.11 17.73
C GLU A 180 2.19 -24.48 16.69
N PHE A 181 2.36 -23.21 16.39
CA PHE A 181 1.51 -22.53 15.40
C PHE A 181 1.85 -22.94 13.96
N ASP A 182 3.13 -23.14 13.65
CA ASP A 182 3.54 -23.67 12.37
C ASP A 182 3.01 -25.10 12.19
N TRP A 183 3.08 -25.92 13.24
CA TRP A 183 2.53 -27.26 13.22
C TRP A 183 1.00 -27.28 13.04
N CYS A 184 0.27 -26.43 13.75
CA CYS A 184 -1.17 -26.28 13.58
C CYS A 184 -1.53 -25.85 12.15
N GLY A 185 -0.78 -24.91 11.59
CA GLY A 185 -0.97 -24.45 10.21
C GLY A 185 -0.77 -25.60 9.20
N VAL A 186 0.30 -26.36 9.36
CA VAL A 186 0.58 -27.54 8.50
C VAL A 186 -0.50 -28.61 8.64
N GLN A 187 -0.95 -28.91 9.85
CA GLN A 187 -2.03 -29.88 10.07
C GLN A 187 -3.35 -29.41 9.44
N ALA A 188 -3.66 -28.12 9.57
CA ALA A 188 -4.85 -27.55 8.91
C ALA A 188 -4.76 -27.69 7.38
N LEU A 189 -3.62 -27.37 6.77
CA LEU A 189 -3.41 -27.52 5.32
C LEU A 189 -3.57 -28.97 4.87
N GLN A 190 -2.98 -29.93 5.62
CA GLN A 190 -3.09 -31.35 5.31
C GLN A 190 -4.54 -31.85 5.40
N THR A 191 -5.27 -31.43 6.41
CA THR A 191 -6.68 -31.79 6.59
C THR A 191 -7.52 -31.22 5.45
N ILE A 192 -7.35 -29.93 5.11
CA ILE A 192 -8.05 -29.28 4.00
C ILE A 192 -7.83 -30.04 2.69
N ARG A 193 -6.58 -30.50 2.42
CA ARG A 193 -6.25 -31.28 1.23
C ARG A 193 -6.92 -32.68 1.25
N LYS A 194 -6.95 -33.33 2.41
CA LYS A 194 -7.66 -34.64 2.57
C LYS A 194 -9.14 -34.52 2.27
N GLU A 195 -9.75 -33.42 2.62
CA GLU A 195 -11.16 -33.11 2.32
C GLU A 195 -11.40 -32.65 0.87
N GLY A 196 -10.38 -32.68 0.00
CA GLY A 196 -10.51 -32.40 -1.42
C GLY A 196 -10.54 -30.90 -1.76
N TYR A 197 -10.18 -30.02 -0.83
CA TYR A 197 -10.07 -28.59 -1.07
C TYR A 197 -8.64 -28.19 -1.44
N ARG A 198 -8.51 -27.10 -2.18
CA ARG A 198 -7.22 -26.46 -2.37
C ARG A 198 -6.87 -25.65 -1.12
N SER A 199 -5.72 -25.93 -0.54
CA SER A 199 -5.24 -25.18 0.63
C SER A 199 -4.26 -24.09 0.21
N VAL A 200 -4.39 -22.91 0.80
CA VAL A 200 -3.50 -21.77 0.62
C VAL A 200 -3.08 -21.26 1.99
N MET A 201 -1.80 -21.16 2.26
CA MET A 201 -1.29 -20.59 3.50
C MET A 201 -0.77 -19.19 3.26
N THR A 202 -1.19 -18.23 4.06
CA THR A 202 -0.62 -16.90 4.09
C THR A 202 0.26 -16.75 5.31
N VAL A 203 1.49 -16.31 5.11
CA VAL A 203 2.46 -16.03 6.18
C VAL A 203 3.05 -14.64 5.97
N SER A 204 3.33 -13.95 7.07
CA SER A 204 4.06 -12.69 7.03
C SER A 204 5.50 -12.96 7.40
N TYR A 205 6.40 -12.70 6.46
CA TYR A 205 7.85 -12.74 6.72
C TYR A 205 8.32 -11.34 7.06
N THR A 206 8.87 -11.17 8.27
CA THR A 206 9.65 -9.99 8.59
C THR A 206 11.13 -10.33 8.42
N HIS A 207 11.98 -9.30 8.33
CA HIS A 207 13.43 -9.38 8.13
C HIS A 207 14.22 -10.24 9.14
N LEU A 208 13.54 -10.94 10.03
CA LEU A 208 14.13 -11.71 11.12
C LEU A 208 14.12 -13.23 10.90
N ARG A 209 13.55 -13.73 9.80
CA ARG A 209 13.70 -15.15 9.45
C ARG A 209 14.97 -15.35 8.65
N ALA A 210 15.76 -16.32 9.10
CA ALA A 210 16.89 -16.84 8.33
C ALA A 210 16.39 -17.34 6.96
N HIS A 211 17.21 -17.18 5.94
CA HIS A 211 16.93 -17.55 4.56
C HIS A 211 16.28 -18.92 4.44
N GLU A 212 14.97 -18.94 4.23
CA GLU A 212 14.27 -20.16 3.88
C GLU A 212 14.27 -20.31 2.36
N THR A 213 14.76 -21.43 1.89
CA THR A 213 14.79 -21.76 0.46
C THR A 213 13.36 -21.99 -0.03
N SER A 214 13.09 -21.67 -1.29
CA SER A 214 11.80 -21.78 -1.97
C SER A 214 11.15 -23.18 -1.95
N ALA A 215 11.83 -24.18 -1.43
CA ALA A 215 11.32 -25.55 -1.31
C ALA A 215 10.22 -25.73 -0.23
N HIS A 216 9.96 -24.73 0.59
CA HIS A 216 8.98 -24.79 1.67
C HIS A 216 7.65 -24.07 1.36
N LEU A 217 7.50 -23.56 0.15
CA LEU A 217 6.27 -23.01 -0.37
C LEU A 217 5.49 -24.10 -1.11
N VAL A 218 4.81 -24.97 -0.35
CA VAL A 218 3.90 -25.98 -0.89
C VAL A 218 2.46 -25.53 -0.73
#